data_0a4caefbed40e161d4d4cdbe8b62802d
#
_entry.id   0a4caefbed40e161d4d4cdbe8b62802d
#
_cell.length_a   1.000
_cell.length_b   1.000
_cell.length_c   1.000
_cell.angle_alpha   90.00
_cell.angle_beta   90.00
_cell.angle_gamma   90.00
#
_symmetry.space_group_name_H-M   'P 1'
#
loop_
_entity.id
_entity.type
_entity.pdbx_description
1 polymer ?
#
loop_
_entity_poly.entity_id
_entity_poly.type
_entity_poly.pdbx_seq_one_letter_code
_entity_poly.pdbx_strand_id
1 'polypeptide(L)'
;MGRKRLTVGMAGNPNSGKSSIFNALTGGSQHVGNWPGKTIERAEGVFYEGDWEIHLVDLPGTYSLAAQSPEEIIARNYIISEEPDVMINVVDATSLERNLNLSLQLLELTDKVTVALNLMDEVKRQGSEIDVEALEAALGVPVVATVATEGEGLPRLKAALIEVAEGRRKNRVVSMDYGLTIEGYVKTLEADLAELGVDGRSRWIALRLLEDDPEIIEAFKRGQLSGFASSEAPGSARPESLEALVRRGARLREATHPDARVEIVRRRFEFAHNIVQRTSRRKIPVEESLTERIDRIITHRVWSWPIMLAVLVGVLWITIKGANVPSEMLGTAFAWLAEGARALLTDLKAPWWLIGSLVDGLIVGTGTVVAVMLPPMIIFFTAFSLLEDIGFIPRLAFNMDRLMRVVGSQGKHTMVALMSFGCNVTGVLSSRIIENAKDRIVAIVTSPLILRSEERR
;
A
#
# COMPACT_ATOMS: atom_id res chain seq x y z
N MET A 1 -42.54 2.14 12.15
CA MET A 1 -41.42 2.44 13.05
C MET A 1 -40.21 2.74 12.17
N GLY A 2 -39.49 3.85 12.42
CA GLY A 2 -38.27 4.16 11.68
C GLY A 2 -37.19 3.12 12.00
N ARG A 3 -36.40 2.71 10.99
CA ARG A 3 -35.23 1.82 11.21
C ARG A 3 -34.24 2.49 12.12
N LYS A 4 -33.54 1.69 12.93
CA LYS A 4 -32.39 2.16 13.72
C LYS A 4 -31.21 2.38 12.78
N ARG A 5 -30.50 3.49 12.94
CA ARG A 5 -29.32 3.82 12.11
C ARG A 5 -28.04 3.38 12.81
N LEU A 6 -27.12 2.81 12.04
CA LEU A 6 -25.80 2.38 12.49
C LEU A 6 -24.74 2.89 11.52
N THR A 7 -23.70 3.55 12.00
CA THR A 7 -22.55 3.99 11.21
C THR A 7 -21.38 3.04 11.41
N VAL A 8 -20.89 2.46 10.33
CA VAL A 8 -19.81 1.47 10.34
C VAL A 8 -18.65 1.97 9.48
N GLY A 9 -17.46 2.07 10.08
CA GLY A 9 -16.24 2.33 9.34
C GLY A 9 -15.57 1.01 8.94
N MET A 10 -15.02 0.94 7.74
CA MET A 10 -14.30 -0.24 7.27
C MET A 10 -12.84 0.08 6.99
N ALA A 11 -11.94 -0.53 7.78
CA ALA A 11 -10.50 -0.41 7.67
C ALA A 11 -9.87 -1.74 7.25
N GLY A 12 -8.70 -1.69 6.64
CA GLY A 12 -7.94 -2.88 6.26
C GLY A 12 -6.72 -2.55 5.42
N ASN A 13 -5.80 -3.49 5.34
CA ASN A 13 -4.60 -3.34 4.53
C ASN A 13 -4.97 -3.29 3.03
N PRO A 14 -4.14 -2.66 2.19
CA PRO A 14 -4.27 -2.80 0.75
C PRO A 14 -4.27 -4.29 0.34
N ASN A 15 -5.16 -4.65 -0.58
CA ASN A 15 -5.33 -6.01 -1.10
C ASN A 15 -5.87 -7.05 -0.09
N SER A 16 -6.38 -6.66 1.08
CA SER A 16 -7.04 -7.58 2.01
C SER A 16 -8.43 -8.05 1.56
N GLY A 17 -8.90 -7.59 0.40
CA GLY A 17 -10.26 -7.86 -0.09
C GLY A 17 -11.32 -6.91 0.49
N LYS A 18 -10.89 -5.74 1.00
CA LYS A 18 -11.76 -4.71 1.58
C LYS A 18 -12.88 -4.30 0.63
N SER A 19 -12.57 -3.91 -0.59
CA SER A 19 -13.55 -3.53 -1.61
C SER A 19 -14.48 -4.69 -1.99
N SER A 20 -14.02 -5.94 -1.93
CA SER A 20 -14.87 -7.11 -2.18
C SER A 20 -15.91 -7.29 -1.07
N ILE A 21 -15.51 -7.15 0.21
CA ILE A 21 -16.45 -7.18 1.35
C ILE A 21 -17.43 -6.01 1.27
N PHE A 22 -16.95 -4.79 0.95
CA PHE A 22 -17.78 -3.61 0.78
C PHE A 22 -18.88 -3.85 -0.26
N ASN A 23 -18.51 -4.28 -1.46
CA ASN A 23 -19.44 -4.55 -2.55
C ASN A 23 -20.43 -5.69 -2.21
N ALA A 24 -19.96 -6.73 -1.53
CA ALA A 24 -20.79 -7.85 -1.12
C ALA A 24 -21.78 -7.49 -0.03
N LEU A 25 -21.47 -6.55 0.88
CA LEU A 25 -22.36 -6.05 1.90
C LEU A 25 -23.40 -5.06 1.32
N THR A 26 -22.97 -4.16 0.44
CA THR A 26 -23.82 -3.07 -0.11
C THR A 26 -24.56 -3.45 -1.39
N GLY A 27 -24.29 -4.66 -1.94
CA GLY A 27 -24.87 -5.08 -3.22
C GLY A 27 -24.37 -4.25 -4.42
N GLY A 28 -23.18 -3.63 -4.31
CA GLY A 28 -22.60 -2.77 -5.34
C GLY A 28 -23.23 -1.37 -5.41
N SER A 29 -24.17 -1.04 -4.53
CA SER A 29 -24.75 0.29 -4.43
C SER A 29 -23.83 1.18 -3.58
N GLN A 30 -23.00 1.96 -4.26
CA GLN A 30 -22.05 2.87 -3.59
C GLN A 30 -22.20 4.29 -4.09
N HIS A 31 -21.97 5.24 -3.20
CA HIS A 31 -21.76 6.63 -3.52
C HIS A 31 -20.27 6.92 -3.42
N VAL A 32 -19.67 7.40 -4.51
CA VAL A 32 -18.23 7.72 -4.55
C VAL A 32 -18.06 9.22 -4.56
N GLY A 33 -17.26 9.72 -3.65
CA GLY A 33 -16.83 11.12 -3.55
C GLY A 33 -15.35 11.21 -3.22
N ASN A 34 -14.89 12.37 -2.81
CA ASN A 34 -13.54 12.55 -2.30
C ASN A 34 -13.56 12.92 -0.82
N TRP A 35 -12.53 12.50 -0.09
CA TRP A 35 -12.33 12.98 1.28
C TRP A 35 -12.15 14.49 1.29
N PRO A 36 -12.74 15.24 2.26
CA PRO A 36 -12.67 16.69 2.30
C PRO A 36 -11.23 17.21 2.19
N GLY A 37 -10.97 18.06 1.18
CA GLY A 37 -9.66 18.66 0.95
C GLY A 37 -8.56 17.71 0.48
N LYS A 38 -8.89 16.50 0.04
CA LYS A 38 -7.94 15.49 -0.47
C LYS A 38 -8.40 14.93 -1.82
N THR A 39 -7.46 14.41 -2.61
CA THR A 39 -7.71 13.72 -3.89
C THR A 39 -7.96 12.22 -3.74
N ILE A 40 -8.19 11.75 -2.50
CA ILE A 40 -8.41 10.35 -2.15
C ILE A 40 -9.90 10.07 -2.19
N GLU A 41 -10.29 8.98 -2.83
CA GLU A 41 -11.68 8.56 -2.96
C GLU A 41 -12.28 8.16 -1.61
N ARG A 42 -13.54 8.56 -1.39
CA ARG A 42 -14.38 8.15 -0.28
C ARG A 42 -15.57 7.38 -0.85
N ALA A 43 -15.68 6.10 -0.53
CA ALA A 43 -16.83 5.28 -0.91
C ALA A 43 -17.73 5.06 0.31
N GLU A 44 -19.03 5.28 0.10
CA GLU A 44 -20.06 5.05 1.09
C GLU A 44 -21.15 4.16 0.50
N GLY A 45 -21.73 3.31 1.33
CA GLY A 45 -22.82 2.45 0.94
C GLY A 45 -23.80 2.22 2.07
N VAL A 46 -25.00 1.82 1.74
CA VAL A 46 -26.04 1.51 2.73
C VAL A 46 -26.53 0.10 2.48
N PHE A 47 -26.68 -0.67 3.53
CA PHE A 47 -27.34 -1.96 3.49
C PHE A 47 -28.27 -2.13 4.69
N TYR A 48 -29.14 -3.11 4.60
CA TYR A 48 -30.18 -3.33 5.60
C TYR A 48 -30.05 -4.73 6.20
N GLU A 49 -30.21 -4.80 7.53
CA GLU A 49 -30.25 -6.07 8.25
C GLU A 49 -31.28 -5.99 9.38
N GLY A 50 -32.36 -6.74 9.28
CA GLY A 50 -33.51 -6.64 10.20
C GLY A 50 -34.05 -5.22 10.29
N ASP A 51 -34.10 -4.67 11.52
CA ASP A 51 -34.57 -3.31 11.80
C ASP A 51 -33.48 -2.23 11.67
N TRP A 52 -32.27 -2.60 11.19
CA TRP A 52 -31.13 -1.70 11.09
C TRP A 52 -30.92 -1.20 9.64
N GLU A 53 -30.65 0.10 9.54
CA GLU A 53 -30.09 0.76 8.37
C GLU A 53 -28.62 1.04 8.64
N ILE A 54 -27.71 0.35 7.94
CA ILE A 54 -26.28 0.37 8.21
C ILE A 54 -25.58 1.19 7.13
N HIS A 55 -25.00 2.31 7.55
CA HIS A 55 -24.21 3.20 6.72
C HIS A 55 -22.74 2.77 6.81
N LEU A 56 -22.22 2.22 5.73
CA LEU A 56 -20.86 1.71 5.63
C LEU A 56 -19.96 2.74 4.94
N VAL A 57 -18.86 3.13 5.57
CA VAL A 57 -17.86 4.04 5.04
C VAL A 57 -16.56 3.29 4.81
N ASP A 58 -16.10 3.24 3.56
CA ASP A 58 -14.83 2.61 3.19
C ASP A 58 -13.66 3.56 3.44
N LEU A 59 -12.74 3.18 4.32
CA LEU A 59 -11.54 3.95 4.61
C LEU A 59 -10.42 3.60 3.62
N PRO A 60 -9.50 4.52 3.33
CA PRO A 60 -8.34 4.20 2.51
C PRO A 60 -7.57 3.01 3.05
N GLY A 61 -7.10 2.14 2.15
CA GLY A 61 -6.28 0.99 2.55
C GLY A 61 -4.94 1.44 3.13
N THR A 62 -4.65 1.03 4.37
CA THR A 62 -3.43 1.43 5.09
C THR A 62 -2.77 0.24 5.78
N TYR A 63 -1.46 0.32 6.02
CA TYR A 63 -0.73 -0.69 6.79
C TYR A 63 -0.56 -0.31 8.27
N SER A 64 -0.85 0.93 8.60
CA SER A 64 -0.65 1.52 9.91
C SER A 64 -1.60 2.71 10.13
N LEU A 65 -1.79 3.12 11.36
CA LEU A 65 -2.46 4.38 11.74
C LEU A 65 -1.44 5.44 12.23
N ALA A 66 -0.16 5.24 11.94
CA ALA A 66 0.89 6.22 12.20
C ALA A 66 0.89 7.27 11.09
N ALA A 67 0.67 8.54 11.37
CA ALA A 67 0.49 9.66 10.43
C ALA A 67 1.68 9.89 9.44
N GLN A 68 2.02 8.88 8.65
CA GLN A 68 3.12 8.92 7.67
C GLN A 68 2.64 9.13 6.24
N SER A 69 1.40 8.72 5.94
CA SER A 69 0.79 8.91 4.63
C SER A 69 -0.57 9.63 4.75
N PRO A 70 -1.03 10.30 3.69
CA PRO A 70 -2.35 10.92 3.68
C PRO A 70 -3.49 9.93 3.97
N GLU A 71 -3.36 8.68 3.51
CA GLU A 71 -4.32 7.59 3.71
C GLU A 71 -4.42 7.22 5.18
N GLU A 72 -3.26 7.08 5.86
CA GLU A 72 -3.19 6.76 7.29
C GLU A 72 -3.82 7.88 8.14
N ILE A 73 -3.55 9.14 7.79
CA ILE A 73 -4.11 10.32 8.44
C ILE A 73 -5.64 10.34 8.31
N ILE A 74 -6.16 10.08 7.11
CA ILE A 74 -7.60 10.07 6.86
C ILE A 74 -8.27 8.96 7.66
N ALA A 75 -7.75 7.73 7.59
CA ALA A 75 -8.33 6.59 8.31
C ALA A 75 -8.36 6.85 9.82
N ARG A 76 -7.26 7.33 10.39
CA ARG A 76 -7.16 7.65 11.79
C ARG A 76 -8.11 8.78 12.22
N ASN A 77 -8.12 9.89 11.46
CA ASN A 77 -8.93 11.06 11.80
C ASN A 77 -10.43 10.73 11.71
N TYR A 78 -10.84 9.89 10.75
CA TYR A 78 -12.21 9.39 10.69
C TYR A 78 -12.61 8.64 11.97
N ILE A 79 -11.79 7.73 12.44
CA ILE A 79 -12.07 6.94 13.64
C ILE A 79 -12.16 7.84 14.91
N ILE A 80 -11.33 8.88 14.96
CA ILE A 80 -11.25 9.79 16.11
C ILE A 80 -12.40 10.81 16.10
N SER A 81 -12.70 11.41 14.94
CA SER A 81 -13.59 12.57 14.84
C SER A 81 -15.04 12.18 14.52
N GLU A 82 -15.25 11.14 13.70
CA GLU A 82 -16.60 10.70 13.32
C GLU A 82 -17.16 9.65 14.28
N GLU A 83 -16.31 9.04 15.10
CA GLU A 83 -16.67 8.06 16.16
C GLU A 83 -17.71 7.02 15.68
N PRO A 84 -17.40 6.22 14.64
CA PRO A 84 -18.36 5.26 14.13
C PRO A 84 -18.81 4.29 15.22
N ASP A 85 -20.07 3.85 15.15
CA ASP A 85 -20.64 2.93 16.13
C ASP A 85 -19.90 1.59 16.20
N VAL A 86 -19.38 1.11 15.04
CA VAL A 86 -18.56 -0.10 14.94
C VAL A 86 -17.55 0.06 13.81
N MET A 87 -16.37 -0.56 13.97
CA MET A 87 -15.36 -0.69 12.93
C MET A 87 -15.31 -2.13 12.42
N ILE A 88 -15.32 -2.32 11.10
CA ILE A 88 -14.89 -3.57 10.46
C ILE A 88 -13.40 -3.47 10.16
N ASN A 89 -12.62 -4.39 10.69
CA ASN A 89 -11.22 -4.54 10.29
C ASN A 89 -11.09 -5.74 9.35
N VAL A 90 -10.83 -5.48 8.07
CA VAL A 90 -10.65 -6.51 7.06
C VAL A 90 -9.20 -6.98 7.07
N VAL A 91 -9.01 -8.25 7.38
CA VAL A 91 -7.71 -8.91 7.56
C VAL A 91 -7.54 -9.99 6.49
N ASP A 92 -6.43 -9.93 5.77
CA ASP A 92 -6.01 -10.98 4.85
C ASP A 92 -5.44 -12.17 5.66
N ALA A 93 -6.17 -13.27 5.64
CA ALA A 93 -5.81 -14.48 6.36
C ALA A 93 -4.53 -15.14 5.84
N THR A 94 -4.16 -14.92 4.58
CA THR A 94 -2.93 -15.48 3.98
C THR A 94 -1.67 -14.78 4.47
N SER A 95 -1.83 -13.53 4.93
CA SER A 95 -0.75 -12.65 5.42
C SER A 95 -1.08 -12.12 6.82
N LEU A 96 -1.58 -13.02 7.71
CA LEU A 96 -2.17 -12.68 9.00
C LEU A 96 -1.24 -11.81 9.86
N GLU A 97 0.04 -12.18 10.02
CA GLU A 97 1.01 -11.46 10.85
C GLU A 97 1.15 -9.99 10.45
N ARG A 98 1.24 -9.73 9.14
CA ARG A 98 1.36 -8.38 8.60
C ARG A 98 0.09 -7.57 8.81
N ASN A 99 -1.08 -8.19 8.65
CA ASN A 99 -2.37 -7.52 8.78
C ASN A 99 -2.70 -7.22 10.24
N LEU A 100 -2.30 -8.08 11.17
CA LEU A 100 -2.51 -7.85 12.60
C LEU A 100 -1.84 -6.58 13.12
N ASN A 101 -0.78 -6.07 12.47
CA ASN A 101 -0.17 -4.80 12.88
C ASN A 101 -1.17 -3.62 12.83
N LEU A 102 -2.00 -3.53 11.79
CA LEU A 102 -3.09 -2.55 11.71
C LEU A 102 -4.19 -2.86 12.72
N SER A 103 -4.57 -4.13 12.84
CA SER A 103 -5.61 -4.57 13.78
C SER A 103 -5.28 -4.16 15.22
N LEU A 104 -4.05 -4.38 15.65
CA LEU A 104 -3.59 -4.03 16.99
C LEU A 104 -3.62 -2.51 17.24
N GLN A 105 -3.22 -1.71 16.24
CA GLN A 105 -3.31 -0.24 16.35
C GLN A 105 -4.76 0.25 16.38
N LEU A 106 -5.66 -0.40 15.65
CA LEU A 106 -7.08 -0.09 15.69
C LEU A 106 -7.68 -0.41 17.06
N LEU A 107 -7.31 -1.55 17.64
CA LEU A 107 -7.74 -1.98 18.96
C LEU A 107 -7.19 -1.11 20.12
N GLU A 108 -6.05 -0.44 19.92
CA GLU A 108 -5.56 0.58 20.84
C GLU A 108 -6.42 1.86 20.82
N LEU A 109 -7.05 2.14 19.67
CA LEU A 109 -7.81 3.37 19.46
C LEU A 109 -9.29 3.23 19.83
N THR A 110 -9.88 2.04 19.58
CA THR A 110 -11.29 1.76 19.87
C THR A 110 -11.50 0.28 20.20
N ASP A 111 -12.43 0.01 21.13
CA ASP A 111 -12.88 -1.35 21.45
C ASP A 111 -14.08 -1.82 20.60
N LYS A 112 -14.68 -0.93 19.81
CA LYS A 112 -15.85 -1.21 18.96
C LYS A 112 -15.41 -1.79 17.60
N VAL A 113 -14.72 -2.93 17.60
CA VAL A 113 -14.16 -3.56 16.41
C VAL A 113 -14.72 -4.95 16.20
N THR A 114 -14.98 -5.29 14.95
CA THR A 114 -15.23 -6.65 14.46
C THR A 114 -14.23 -6.98 13.35
N VAL A 115 -13.55 -8.11 13.45
CA VAL A 115 -12.56 -8.54 12.45
C VAL A 115 -13.24 -9.41 11.40
N ALA A 116 -13.12 -9.03 10.13
CA ALA A 116 -13.46 -9.86 8.98
C ALA A 116 -12.18 -10.55 8.47
N LEU A 117 -11.98 -11.81 8.84
CA LEU A 117 -10.83 -12.61 8.42
C LEU A 117 -11.12 -13.18 7.04
N ASN A 118 -10.64 -12.48 6.01
CA ASN A 118 -10.98 -12.75 4.61
C ASN A 118 -9.94 -13.63 3.91
N LEU A 119 -10.29 -14.13 2.72
CA LEU A 119 -9.47 -15.03 1.90
C LEU A 119 -9.23 -16.42 2.58
N MET A 120 -10.21 -16.90 3.32
CA MET A 120 -10.10 -18.19 4.01
C MET A 120 -10.07 -19.39 3.07
N ASP A 121 -10.61 -19.27 1.86
CA ASP A 121 -10.47 -20.25 0.78
C ASP A 121 -9.00 -20.40 0.34
N GLU A 122 -8.28 -19.28 0.27
CA GLU A 122 -6.87 -19.28 -0.11
C GLU A 122 -5.99 -19.91 0.98
N VAL A 123 -6.29 -19.66 2.26
CA VAL A 123 -5.61 -20.32 3.40
C VAL A 123 -5.77 -21.84 3.32
N LYS A 124 -7.00 -22.32 3.02
CA LYS A 124 -7.28 -23.76 2.84
C LYS A 124 -6.51 -24.34 1.64
N ARG A 125 -6.47 -23.59 0.51
CA ARG A 125 -5.69 -23.98 -0.69
C ARG A 125 -4.20 -24.09 -0.41
N GLN A 126 -3.66 -23.24 0.46
CA GLN A 126 -2.26 -23.27 0.90
C GLN A 126 -1.97 -24.36 1.95
N GLY A 127 -2.94 -25.19 2.30
CA GLY A 127 -2.78 -26.25 3.30
C GLY A 127 -2.56 -25.73 4.72
N SER A 128 -2.95 -24.49 4.98
CA SER A 128 -2.89 -23.85 6.30
C SER A 128 -4.28 -23.85 6.95
N GLU A 129 -4.32 -23.77 8.26
CA GLU A 129 -5.54 -23.65 9.06
C GLU A 129 -5.35 -22.57 10.10
N ILE A 130 -6.36 -21.73 10.27
CA ILE A 130 -6.39 -20.72 11.32
C ILE A 130 -7.50 -21.08 12.30
N ASP A 131 -7.15 -21.15 13.56
CA ASP A 131 -8.09 -21.33 14.67
C ASP A 131 -8.74 -19.97 14.96
N VAL A 132 -9.93 -19.77 14.40
CA VAL A 132 -10.68 -18.52 14.49
C VAL A 132 -11.09 -18.21 15.92
N GLU A 133 -11.44 -19.22 16.72
CA GLU A 133 -11.85 -19.05 18.12
C GLU A 133 -10.64 -18.64 18.97
N ALA A 134 -9.48 -19.25 18.75
CA ALA A 134 -8.25 -18.87 19.41
C ALA A 134 -7.81 -17.45 19.01
N LEU A 135 -8.00 -17.05 17.74
CA LEU A 135 -7.70 -15.70 17.27
C LEU A 135 -8.64 -14.67 17.90
N GLU A 136 -9.94 -14.99 17.97
CA GLU A 136 -10.94 -14.17 18.65
C GLU A 136 -10.59 -13.98 20.13
N ALA A 137 -10.23 -15.05 20.84
CA ALA A 137 -9.79 -14.99 22.23
C ALA A 137 -8.50 -14.17 22.41
N ALA A 138 -7.55 -14.27 21.46
CA ALA A 138 -6.29 -13.54 21.50
C ALA A 138 -6.45 -12.05 21.25
N LEU A 139 -7.40 -11.63 20.40
CA LEU A 139 -7.69 -10.23 20.10
C LEU A 139 -8.71 -9.62 21.06
N GLY A 140 -9.59 -10.44 21.65
CA GLY A 140 -10.67 -10.02 22.52
C GLY A 140 -11.84 -9.33 21.82
N VAL A 141 -11.96 -9.51 20.49
CA VAL A 141 -13.02 -8.96 19.64
C VAL A 141 -13.56 -10.03 18.70
N PRO A 142 -14.81 -9.91 18.18
CA PRO A 142 -15.37 -10.88 17.25
C PRO A 142 -14.48 -11.06 16.02
N VAL A 143 -14.21 -12.31 15.65
CA VAL A 143 -13.50 -12.67 14.43
C VAL A 143 -14.41 -13.54 13.57
N VAL A 144 -14.70 -13.08 12.36
CA VAL A 144 -15.56 -13.79 11.42
C VAL A 144 -14.76 -14.19 10.19
N ALA A 145 -14.65 -15.50 9.96
CA ALA A 145 -14.06 -16.05 8.74
C ALA A 145 -14.96 -15.73 7.54
N THR A 146 -14.38 -15.17 6.48
CA THR A 146 -15.11 -14.73 5.29
C THR A 146 -14.40 -15.15 4.00
N VAL A 147 -15.21 -15.41 2.96
CA VAL A 147 -14.81 -15.48 1.56
C VAL A 147 -15.69 -14.50 0.81
N ALA A 148 -15.22 -13.27 0.65
CA ALA A 148 -16.03 -12.17 0.16
C ALA A 148 -16.62 -12.41 -1.24
N THR A 149 -15.88 -13.10 -2.12
CA THR A 149 -16.29 -13.43 -3.50
C THR A 149 -17.44 -14.45 -3.55
N GLU A 150 -17.56 -15.30 -2.54
CA GLU A 150 -18.59 -16.34 -2.44
C GLU A 150 -19.73 -15.96 -1.48
N GLY A 151 -19.56 -14.83 -0.76
CA GLY A 151 -20.54 -14.39 0.24
C GLY A 151 -20.49 -15.18 1.55
N GLU A 152 -19.54 -16.12 1.69
CA GLU A 152 -19.39 -16.93 2.90
C GLU A 152 -18.99 -16.06 4.10
N GLY A 153 -19.63 -16.27 5.24
CA GLY A 153 -19.38 -15.54 6.48
C GLY A 153 -20.05 -14.17 6.59
N LEU A 154 -20.57 -13.57 5.50
CA LEU A 154 -21.18 -12.24 5.53
C LEU A 154 -22.42 -12.14 6.44
N PRO A 155 -23.34 -13.12 6.49
CA PRO A 155 -24.46 -13.07 7.43
C PRO A 155 -24.00 -13.03 8.89
N ARG A 156 -22.96 -13.82 9.23
CA ARG A 156 -22.37 -13.82 10.58
C ARG A 156 -21.66 -12.50 10.87
N LEU A 157 -20.99 -11.89 9.88
CA LEU A 157 -20.35 -10.58 10.01
C LEU A 157 -21.39 -9.51 10.33
N LYS A 158 -22.52 -9.45 9.60
CA LYS A 158 -23.62 -8.51 9.85
C LYS A 158 -24.20 -8.68 11.26
N ALA A 159 -24.43 -9.90 11.70
CA ALA A 159 -24.91 -10.17 13.05
C ALA A 159 -23.91 -9.70 14.12
N ALA A 160 -22.62 -9.97 13.95
CA ALA A 160 -21.57 -9.55 14.87
C ALA A 160 -21.49 -8.01 15.00
N LEU A 161 -21.64 -7.28 13.89
CA LEU A 161 -21.68 -5.80 13.90
C LEU A 161 -22.81 -5.27 14.79
N ILE A 162 -24.01 -5.85 14.65
CA ILE A 162 -25.18 -5.43 15.44
C ILE A 162 -25.00 -5.80 16.92
N GLU A 163 -24.44 -6.96 17.23
CA GLU A 163 -24.18 -7.37 18.62
C GLU A 163 -23.19 -6.43 19.32
N VAL A 164 -22.14 -5.99 18.62
CA VAL A 164 -21.16 -5.02 19.14
C VAL A 164 -21.82 -3.65 19.32
N ALA A 165 -22.58 -3.19 18.31
CA ALA A 165 -23.28 -1.89 18.35
C ALA A 165 -24.29 -1.79 19.49
N GLU A 166 -25.04 -2.85 19.73
CA GLU A 166 -26.03 -2.92 20.82
C GLU A 166 -25.40 -3.15 22.20
N GLY A 167 -24.10 -3.36 22.29
CA GLY A 167 -23.42 -3.70 23.54
C GLY A 167 -23.79 -5.07 24.11
N ARG A 168 -24.50 -5.91 23.31
CA ARG A 168 -24.80 -7.30 23.70
C ARG A 168 -23.52 -8.13 23.81
N ARG A 169 -22.53 -7.79 23.01
CA ARG A 169 -21.19 -8.34 23.07
C ARG A 169 -20.19 -7.26 23.49
N LYS A 170 -19.67 -7.37 24.72
CA LYS A 170 -18.62 -6.49 25.21
C LYS A 170 -17.26 -7.03 24.76
N ASN A 171 -16.57 -6.30 23.95
CA ASN A 171 -15.21 -6.60 23.55
C ASN A 171 -14.29 -6.46 24.79
N ARG A 172 -13.37 -7.40 24.94
CA ARG A 172 -12.32 -7.38 25.96
C ARG A 172 -10.97 -7.28 25.26
N VAL A 173 -10.73 -6.12 24.67
CA VAL A 173 -9.49 -5.88 23.92
C VAL A 173 -8.29 -6.18 24.79
N VAL A 174 -7.38 -6.99 24.25
CA VAL A 174 -6.14 -7.33 24.95
C VAL A 174 -5.18 -6.15 24.84
N SER A 175 -4.79 -5.61 26.00
CA SER A 175 -3.76 -4.55 26.05
C SER A 175 -2.40 -5.16 25.76
N MET A 176 -1.70 -4.57 24.79
CA MET A 176 -0.31 -4.95 24.50
C MET A 176 0.63 -4.44 25.58
N ASP A 177 1.58 -5.29 25.96
CA ASP A 177 2.67 -4.93 26.85
C ASP A 177 3.90 -4.52 26.04
N TYR A 178 4.27 -3.25 26.13
CA TYR A 178 5.44 -2.70 25.44
C TYR A 178 6.74 -2.82 26.25
N GLY A 179 6.70 -3.52 27.39
CA GLY A 179 7.85 -3.71 28.29
C GLY A 179 7.96 -2.61 29.34
N LEU A 180 8.63 -2.93 30.44
CA LEU A 180 8.67 -2.13 31.65
C LEU A 180 9.02 -0.65 31.43
N THR A 181 9.98 -0.37 30.57
CA THR A 181 10.43 1.01 30.29
C THR A 181 9.36 1.82 29.59
N ILE A 182 8.84 1.32 28.46
CA ILE A 182 7.80 2.02 27.68
C ILE A 182 6.51 2.13 28.49
N GLU A 183 6.09 1.07 29.18
CA GLU A 183 4.92 1.11 30.06
C GLU A 183 5.05 2.12 31.21
N GLY A 184 6.26 2.27 31.75
CA GLY A 184 6.53 3.32 32.75
C GLY A 184 6.36 4.72 32.17
N TYR A 185 6.81 4.96 30.93
CA TYR A 185 6.64 6.24 30.26
C TYR A 185 5.19 6.50 29.86
N VAL A 186 4.48 5.48 29.37
CA VAL A 186 3.06 5.57 29.06
C VAL A 186 2.28 5.98 30.30
N LYS A 187 2.45 5.30 31.45
CA LYS A 187 1.78 5.66 32.70
C LYS A 187 2.07 7.09 33.16
N THR A 188 3.31 7.56 32.96
CA THR A 188 3.68 8.93 33.30
C THR A 188 2.94 9.94 32.42
N LEU A 189 2.87 9.70 31.13
CA LEU A 189 2.16 10.57 30.18
C LEU A 189 0.64 10.47 30.35
N GLU A 190 0.10 9.29 30.69
CA GLU A 190 -1.33 9.12 31.01
C GLU A 190 -1.73 9.97 32.24
N ALA A 191 -0.89 10.01 33.27
CA ALA A 191 -1.15 10.85 34.44
C ALA A 191 -1.18 12.35 34.08
N ASP A 192 -0.21 12.80 33.25
CA ASP A 192 -0.16 14.18 32.78
C ASP A 192 -1.40 14.51 31.91
N LEU A 193 -1.84 13.58 31.07
CA LEU A 193 -3.04 13.71 30.20
C LEU A 193 -4.32 13.79 31.04
N ALA A 194 -4.43 12.98 32.10
CA ALA A 194 -5.56 13.01 33.00
C ALA A 194 -5.67 14.37 33.76
N GLU A 195 -4.53 14.96 34.16
CA GLU A 195 -4.51 16.32 34.74
C GLU A 195 -5.00 17.38 33.73
N LEU A 196 -4.87 17.13 32.43
CA LEU A 196 -5.35 18.01 31.37
C LEU A 196 -6.80 17.71 30.93
N GLY A 197 -7.47 16.74 31.58
CA GLY A 197 -8.86 16.35 31.28
C GLY A 197 -9.00 15.51 30.02
N VAL A 198 -7.94 14.85 29.60
CA VAL A 198 -7.95 13.93 28.44
C VAL A 198 -8.19 12.51 28.94
N ASP A 199 -9.45 12.10 28.93
CA ASP A 199 -9.86 10.76 29.35
C ASP A 199 -10.21 9.89 28.13
N GLY A 200 -10.11 8.58 28.29
CA GLY A 200 -10.59 7.58 27.32
C GLY A 200 -9.63 7.18 26.21
N ARG A 201 -8.68 8.02 25.81
CA ARG A 201 -7.66 7.71 24.78
C ARG A 201 -6.24 8.06 25.24
N SER A 202 -6.05 8.26 26.54
CA SER A 202 -4.78 8.73 27.14
C SER A 202 -3.61 7.80 26.78
N ARG A 203 -3.81 6.48 26.86
CA ARG A 203 -2.79 5.48 26.51
C ARG A 203 -2.36 5.59 25.04
N TRP A 204 -3.32 5.69 24.13
CA TRP A 204 -3.05 5.81 22.70
C TRP A 204 -2.28 7.11 22.40
N ILE A 205 -2.68 8.24 23.00
CA ILE A 205 -1.99 9.53 22.86
C ILE A 205 -0.56 9.44 23.41
N ALA A 206 -0.37 8.85 24.59
CA ALA A 206 0.95 8.65 25.19
C ALA A 206 1.89 7.87 24.26
N LEU A 207 1.41 6.77 23.64
CA LEU A 207 2.16 6.03 22.66
C LEU A 207 2.51 6.85 21.42
N ARG A 208 1.57 7.66 20.90
CA ARG A 208 1.83 8.55 19.75
C ARG A 208 2.89 9.61 20.07
N LEU A 209 2.89 10.18 21.27
CA LEU A 209 3.93 11.11 21.71
C LEU A 209 5.32 10.45 21.79
N LEU A 210 5.37 9.19 22.24
CA LEU A 210 6.61 8.40 22.26
C LEU A 210 7.07 7.96 20.86
N GLU A 211 6.16 7.80 19.92
CA GLU A 211 6.46 7.49 18.51
C GLU A 211 6.79 8.73 17.66
N ASP A 212 6.78 9.94 18.24
CA ASP A 212 7.03 11.21 17.56
C ASP A 212 6.00 11.50 16.44
N ASP A 213 4.72 11.25 16.71
CA ASP A 213 3.65 11.49 15.76
C ASP A 213 3.51 12.99 15.48
N PRO A 214 3.81 13.46 14.24
CA PRO A 214 3.87 14.89 13.96
C PRO A 214 2.49 15.57 14.05
N GLU A 215 1.42 14.86 13.70
CA GLU A 215 0.06 15.43 13.74
C GLU A 215 -0.44 15.64 15.16
N ILE A 216 -0.20 14.68 16.05
CA ILE A 216 -0.56 14.80 17.47
C ILE A 216 0.25 15.91 18.12
N ILE A 217 1.55 15.95 17.83
CA ILE A 217 2.44 16.99 18.37
C ILE A 217 1.99 18.38 17.89
N GLU A 218 1.63 18.51 16.62
CA GLU A 218 1.20 19.78 16.06
C GLU A 218 -0.18 20.19 16.55
N ALA A 219 -1.12 19.25 16.69
CA ALA A 219 -2.43 19.49 17.26
C ALA A 219 -2.30 20.01 18.71
N PHE A 220 -1.41 19.41 19.51
CA PHE A 220 -1.16 19.85 20.87
C PHE A 220 -0.49 21.22 20.94
N LYS A 221 0.47 21.52 20.06
CA LYS A 221 1.08 22.87 19.96
C LYS A 221 0.06 23.94 19.59
N ARG A 222 -0.98 23.60 18.83
CA ARG A 222 -2.08 24.51 18.47
C ARG A 222 -3.16 24.58 19.54
N GLY A 223 -3.06 23.85 20.65
CA GLY A 223 -4.09 23.79 21.68
C GLY A 223 -5.37 23.07 21.24
N GLN A 224 -5.30 22.24 20.18
CA GLN A 224 -6.43 21.53 19.64
C GLN A 224 -6.57 20.16 20.34
N LEU A 225 -7.47 20.11 21.34
CA LEU A 225 -7.86 18.85 22.00
C LEU A 225 -9.19 18.30 21.48
N SER A 226 -9.88 19.02 20.58
CA SER A 226 -11.15 18.60 19.99
C SER A 226 -10.99 17.26 19.27
N GLY A 227 -11.78 16.27 19.70
CA GLY A 227 -11.67 14.86 19.25
C GLY A 227 -10.82 13.96 20.16
N PHE A 228 -10.06 14.50 21.12
CA PHE A 228 -9.24 13.73 22.07
C PHE A 228 -9.70 13.88 23.53
N ALA A 229 -10.45 14.93 23.85
CA ALA A 229 -11.02 15.15 25.18
C ALA A 229 -12.52 14.88 25.15
N SER A 230 -13.06 14.33 26.25
CA SER A 230 -14.51 14.24 26.45
C SER A 230 -15.11 15.64 26.45
N SER A 231 -16.33 15.81 25.89
CA SER A 231 -17.04 17.09 25.74
C SER A 231 -17.33 17.80 27.08
N GLU A 232 -17.06 17.18 28.21
CA GLU A 232 -17.33 17.65 29.56
C GLU A 232 -16.10 18.16 30.32
N ALA A 233 -14.92 18.22 29.69
CA ALA A 233 -13.71 18.68 30.40
C ALA A 233 -13.85 20.19 30.76
N PRO A 234 -13.84 20.56 32.05
CA PRO A 234 -13.93 21.94 32.47
C PRO A 234 -12.58 22.63 32.24
N GLY A 235 -12.54 23.47 31.23
CA GLY A 235 -11.44 24.36 30.98
C GLY A 235 -10.48 23.92 29.90
N SER A 236 -10.36 24.76 28.88
CA SER A 236 -9.34 24.65 27.84
C SER A 236 -7.96 24.44 28.48
N ALA A 237 -7.35 23.26 28.29
CA ALA A 237 -5.97 23.03 28.68
C ALA A 237 -5.10 24.19 28.19
N ARG A 238 -4.34 24.83 29.06
CA ARG A 238 -3.52 25.97 28.64
C ARG A 238 -2.50 25.50 27.61
N PRO A 239 -2.30 26.23 26.52
CA PRO A 239 -1.33 25.86 25.50
C PRO A 239 0.06 25.51 26.06
N GLU A 240 0.49 26.24 27.12
CA GLU A 240 1.75 25.99 27.84
C GLU A 240 1.84 24.59 28.45
N SER A 241 0.71 24.07 28.97
CA SER A 241 0.65 22.72 29.56
C SER A 241 0.76 21.62 28.54
N LEU A 242 0.16 21.81 27.34
CA LEU A 242 0.26 20.89 26.23
C LEU A 242 1.66 20.87 25.61
N GLU A 243 2.30 22.03 25.49
CA GLU A 243 3.70 22.09 25.08
C GLU A 243 4.64 21.45 26.12
N ALA A 244 4.36 21.57 27.40
CA ALA A 244 5.15 20.90 28.43
C ALA A 244 5.03 19.38 28.34
N LEU A 245 3.83 18.85 28.02
CA LEU A 245 3.59 17.43 27.77
C LEU A 245 4.38 16.94 26.54
N VAL A 246 4.33 17.67 25.42
CA VAL A 246 5.10 17.34 24.21
C VAL A 246 6.60 17.32 24.51
N ARG A 247 7.12 18.33 25.24
CA ARG A 247 8.53 18.36 25.65
C ARG A 247 8.90 17.20 26.57
N ARG A 248 7.98 16.76 27.44
CA ARG A 248 8.20 15.61 28.32
C ARG A 248 8.24 14.30 27.50
N GLY A 249 7.31 14.11 26.57
CA GLY A 249 7.32 12.99 25.64
C GLY A 249 8.63 12.90 24.85
N ALA A 250 9.13 14.02 24.33
CA ALA A 250 10.42 14.08 23.64
C ALA A 250 11.59 13.65 24.52
N ARG A 251 11.65 14.15 25.76
CA ARG A 251 12.70 13.76 26.72
C ARG A 251 12.68 12.27 27.08
N LEU A 252 11.49 11.70 27.28
CA LEU A 252 11.32 10.27 27.58
C LEU A 252 11.76 9.41 26.40
N ARG A 253 11.45 9.84 25.17
CA ARG A 253 11.89 9.19 23.94
C ARG A 253 13.41 9.19 23.81
N GLU A 254 14.06 10.35 24.01
CA GLU A 254 15.53 10.49 23.95
C GLU A 254 16.27 9.68 25.01
N ALA A 255 15.63 9.45 26.15
CA ALA A 255 16.19 8.63 27.24
C ALA A 255 16.14 7.11 26.94
N THR A 256 15.48 6.70 25.85
CA THR A 256 15.27 5.28 25.51
C THR A 256 16.33 4.79 24.53
N HIS A 257 17.03 3.71 24.86
CA HIS A 257 17.90 2.98 23.96
C HIS A 257 17.44 1.52 23.78
N PRO A 258 17.17 1.04 22.57
CA PRO A 258 17.05 1.78 21.30
C PRO A 258 15.87 2.79 21.31
N ASP A 259 15.78 3.64 20.29
CA ASP A 259 14.68 4.64 20.16
C ASP A 259 13.31 4.03 20.50
N ALA A 260 12.53 4.73 21.32
CA ALA A 260 11.21 4.30 21.80
C ALA A 260 10.29 3.86 20.64
N ARG A 261 10.34 4.58 19.51
CA ARG A 261 9.57 4.25 18.30
C ARG A 261 9.93 2.86 17.77
N VAL A 262 11.21 2.55 17.69
CA VAL A 262 11.68 1.25 17.20
C VAL A 262 11.23 0.14 18.15
N GLU A 263 11.31 0.38 19.46
CA GLU A 263 10.89 -0.60 20.46
C GLU A 263 9.38 -0.86 20.42
N ILE A 264 8.56 0.20 20.33
CA ILE A 264 7.09 0.08 20.23
C ILE A 264 6.72 -0.74 18.98
N VAL A 265 7.30 -0.41 17.82
CA VAL A 265 7.03 -1.14 16.58
C VAL A 265 7.48 -2.60 16.69
N ARG A 266 8.67 -2.84 17.23
CA ARG A 266 9.20 -4.20 17.43
C ARG A 266 8.28 -5.03 18.32
N ARG A 267 7.84 -4.51 19.46
CA ARG A 267 6.94 -5.20 20.38
C ARG A 267 5.58 -5.51 19.73
N ARG A 268 5.05 -4.60 18.93
CA ARG A 268 3.79 -4.82 18.21
C ARG A 268 3.93 -5.98 17.22
N PHE A 269 5.01 -6.06 16.47
CA PHE A 269 5.29 -7.18 15.57
C PHE A 269 5.53 -8.49 16.34
N GLU A 270 6.27 -8.46 17.45
CA GLU A 270 6.45 -9.64 18.31
C GLU A 270 5.11 -10.15 18.86
N PHE A 271 4.23 -9.25 19.26
CA PHE A 271 2.90 -9.61 19.75
C PHE A 271 2.04 -10.23 18.64
N ALA A 272 2.02 -9.63 17.44
CA ALA A 272 1.35 -10.19 16.28
C ALA A 272 1.90 -11.59 15.93
N HIS A 273 3.23 -11.72 15.88
CA HIS A 273 3.89 -13.01 15.64
C HIS A 273 3.46 -14.08 16.65
N ASN A 274 3.43 -13.76 17.93
CA ASN A 274 3.02 -14.69 19.00
C ASN A 274 1.55 -15.12 18.85
N ILE A 275 0.66 -14.21 18.42
CA ILE A 275 -0.74 -14.56 18.11
C ILE A 275 -0.76 -15.57 16.96
N VAL A 276 -0.09 -15.28 15.86
CA VAL A 276 -0.08 -16.14 14.67
C VAL A 276 0.47 -17.54 15.00
N GLN A 277 1.55 -17.63 15.75
CA GLN A 277 2.15 -18.89 16.16
C GLN A 277 1.17 -19.77 16.98
N ARG A 278 0.28 -19.16 17.76
CA ARG A 278 -0.70 -19.87 18.59
C ARG A 278 -1.98 -20.20 17.85
N THR A 279 -2.35 -19.43 16.84
CA THR A 279 -3.65 -19.50 16.15
C THR A 279 -3.56 -20.13 14.75
N SER A 280 -2.37 -20.18 14.15
CA SER A 280 -2.16 -20.73 12.80
C SER A 280 -1.41 -22.06 12.89
N ARG A 281 -1.94 -23.07 12.19
CA ARG A 281 -1.30 -24.38 12.06
C ARG A 281 -1.12 -24.71 10.59
N ARG A 282 0.09 -25.05 10.22
CA ARG A 282 0.38 -25.56 8.88
C ARG A 282 0.18 -27.08 8.92
N LYS A 283 -0.88 -27.59 8.30
CA LYS A 283 -1.25 -29.02 8.31
C LYS A 283 -0.39 -29.89 7.40
N ILE A 284 0.18 -29.28 6.37
CA ILE A 284 0.99 -29.98 5.37
C ILE A 284 2.33 -29.24 5.30
N PRO A 285 3.50 -29.96 5.37
CA PRO A 285 4.73 -29.38 4.88
C PRO A 285 4.48 -29.11 3.39
N VAL A 286 4.19 -27.86 3.04
CA VAL A 286 4.12 -27.51 1.63
C VAL A 286 5.48 -27.87 1.05
N GLU A 287 5.52 -28.84 0.14
CA GLU A 287 6.63 -28.86 -0.80
C GLU A 287 6.79 -27.45 -1.27
N GLU A 288 7.97 -26.85 -1.01
CA GLU A 288 8.26 -25.48 -1.37
C GLU A 288 7.68 -25.21 -2.74
N SER A 289 6.77 -24.27 -2.84
CA SER A 289 6.15 -23.93 -4.11
C SER A 289 7.28 -23.60 -5.09
N LEU A 290 7.09 -23.87 -6.37
CA LEU A 290 8.07 -23.49 -7.39
C LEU A 290 8.48 -22.02 -7.24
N THR A 291 7.54 -21.18 -6.83
CA THR A 291 7.75 -19.76 -6.57
C THR A 291 8.72 -19.54 -5.39
N GLU A 292 8.57 -20.26 -4.29
CA GLU A 292 9.48 -20.15 -3.13
C GLU A 292 10.88 -20.67 -3.44
N ARG A 293 11.00 -21.74 -4.24
CA ARG A 293 12.30 -22.24 -4.71
C ARG A 293 12.99 -21.22 -5.63
N ILE A 294 12.23 -20.64 -6.57
CA ILE A 294 12.70 -19.58 -7.47
C ILE A 294 13.11 -18.35 -6.65
N ASP A 295 12.31 -17.93 -5.67
CA ASP A 295 12.60 -16.80 -4.78
C ASP A 295 13.89 -17.01 -4.01
N ARG A 296 14.09 -18.18 -3.43
CA ARG A 296 15.32 -18.52 -2.71
C ARG A 296 16.57 -18.38 -3.59
N ILE A 297 16.47 -18.76 -4.86
CA ILE A 297 17.58 -18.67 -5.82
C ILE A 297 17.79 -17.22 -6.26
N ILE A 298 16.73 -16.51 -6.61
CA ILE A 298 16.78 -15.12 -7.12
C ILE A 298 17.18 -14.13 -6.01
N THR A 299 16.79 -14.38 -4.75
CA THR A 299 17.16 -13.53 -3.61
C THR A 299 18.42 -13.98 -2.88
N HIS A 300 19.09 -15.03 -3.37
CA HIS A 300 20.32 -15.52 -2.76
C HIS A 300 21.44 -14.50 -2.87
N ARG A 301 22.15 -14.25 -1.76
CA ARG A 301 23.17 -13.20 -1.61
C ARG A 301 24.23 -13.16 -2.72
N VAL A 302 24.60 -14.30 -3.28
CA VAL A 302 25.66 -14.43 -4.31
C VAL A 302 25.04 -14.72 -5.69
N TRP A 303 24.12 -15.68 -5.77
CA TRP A 303 23.54 -16.14 -7.04
C TRP A 303 22.58 -15.15 -7.67
N SER A 304 22.01 -14.22 -6.90
CA SER A 304 21.14 -13.19 -7.46
C SER A 304 21.82 -12.32 -8.52
N TRP A 305 23.10 -11.99 -8.34
CA TRP A 305 23.85 -11.11 -9.26
C TRP A 305 24.02 -11.70 -10.67
N PRO A 306 24.57 -12.92 -10.84
CA PRO A 306 24.71 -13.51 -12.18
C PRO A 306 23.34 -13.78 -12.83
N ILE A 307 22.33 -14.17 -12.07
CA ILE A 307 20.98 -14.40 -12.59
C ILE A 307 20.37 -13.10 -13.08
N MET A 308 20.45 -12.03 -12.30
CA MET A 308 19.94 -10.72 -12.68
C MET A 308 20.62 -10.20 -13.95
N LEU A 309 21.96 -10.33 -14.02
CA LEU A 309 22.70 -9.94 -15.21
C LEU A 309 22.31 -10.78 -16.44
N ALA A 310 22.16 -12.09 -16.27
CA ALA A 310 21.74 -12.99 -17.34
C ALA A 310 20.35 -12.66 -17.88
N VAL A 311 19.38 -12.37 -16.99
CA VAL A 311 18.03 -11.97 -17.38
C VAL A 311 18.06 -10.63 -18.14
N LEU A 312 18.79 -9.64 -17.61
CA LEU A 312 18.92 -8.33 -18.28
C LEU A 312 19.54 -8.48 -19.68
N VAL A 313 20.66 -9.19 -19.78
CA VAL A 313 21.32 -9.46 -21.07
C VAL A 313 20.39 -10.25 -22.00
N GLY A 314 19.65 -11.21 -21.47
CA GLY A 314 18.67 -11.99 -22.25
C GLY A 314 17.56 -11.12 -22.84
N VAL A 315 16.97 -10.21 -22.04
CA VAL A 315 15.95 -9.27 -22.51
C VAL A 315 16.50 -8.35 -23.60
N LEU A 316 17.68 -7.77 -23.39
CA LEU A 316 18.32 -6.90 -24.38
C LEU A 316 18.66 -7.68 -25.67
N TRP A 317 19.15 -8.90 -25.55
CA TRP A 317 19.46 -9.76 -26.69
C TRP A 317 18.19 -10.11 -27.49
N ILE A 318 17.12 -10.51 -26.81
CA ILE A 318 15.82 -10.81 -27.45
C ILE A 318 15.28 -9.55 -28.13
N THR A 319 15.37 -8.38 -27.49
CA THR A 319 14.92 -7.11 -28.06
C THR A 319 15.67 -6.79 -29.34
N ILE A 320 17.01 -6.86 -29.32
CA ILE A 320 17.85 -6.50 -30.48
C ILE A 320 17.67 -7.50 -31.63
N LYS A 321 17.77 -8.80 -31.32
CA LYS A 321 17.67 -9.85 -32.38
C LYS A 321 16.22 -10.03 -32.85
N GLY A 322 15.25 -9.99 -31.95
CA GLY A 322 13.84 -10.16 -32.28
C GLY A 322 13.27 -9.00 -33.10
N ALA A 323 13.80 -7.79 -32.90
CA ALA A 323 13.34 -6.63 -33.68
C ALA A 323 13.83 -6.56 -35.12
N ASN A 324 14.92 -7.24 -35.45
CA ASN A 324 15.52 -7.12 -36.77
C ASN A 324 14.55 -7.53 -37.92
N VAL A 325 13.88 -8.68 -37.80
CA VAL A 325 12.95 -9.16 -38.84
C VAL A 325 11.74 -8.23 -39.00
N PRO A 326 10.99 -7.86 -37.94
CA PRO A 326 9.89 -6.91 -38.08
C PRO A 326 10.35 -5.53 -38.61
N SER A 327 11.55 -5.06 -38.22
CA SER A 327 12.10 -3.78 -38.68
C SER A 327 12.38 -3.82 -40.22
N GLU A 328 12.98 -4.89 -40.70
CA GLU A 328 13.18 -5.08 -42.17
C GLU A 328 11.85 -5.16 -42.93
N MET A 329 10.87 -5.89 -42.41
CA MET A 329 9.54 -5.96 -43.00
C MET A 329 8.86 -4.60 -43.09
N LEU A 330 8.92 -3.82 -42.04
CA LEU A 330 8.36 -2.46 -42.04
C LEU A 330 9.14 -1.53 -42.98
N GLY A 331 10.47 -1.63 -43.01
CA GLY A 331 11.32 -0.85 -43.91
C GLY A 331 11.00 -1.12 -45.36
N THR A 332 10.86 -2.39 -45.75
CA THR A 332 10.48 -2.81 -47.14
C THR A 332 9.05 -2.35 -47.48
N ALA A 333 8.11 -2.41 -46.51
CA ALA A 333 6.75 -1.94 -46.75
C ALA A 333 6.69 -0.43 -46.98
N PHE A 334 7.43 0.35 -46.21
CA PHE A 334 7.52 1.81 -46.43
C PHE A 334 8.27 2.17 -47.69
N ALA A 335 9.31 1.42 -48.10
CA ALA A 335 9.99 1.59 -49.38
C ALA A 335 9.05 1.34 -50.55
N TRP A 336 8.29 0.26 -50.52
CA TRP A 336 7.28 -0.05 -51.54
C TRP A 336 6.21 1.06 -51.62
N LEU A 337 5.73 1.58 -50.47
CA LEU A 337 4.77 2.66 -50.43
C LEU A 337 5.36 3.98 -51.01
N ALA A 338 6.63 4.25 -50.73
CA ALA A 338 7.33 5.42 -51.27
C ALA A 338 7.51 5.35 -52.80
N GLU A 339 7.87 4.16 -53.34
CA GLU A 339 7.98 3.94 -54.76
C GLU A 339 6.64 4.11 -55.47
N GLY A 340 5.56 3.54 -54.93
CA GLY A 340 4.20 3.69 -55.47
C GLY A 340 3.73 5.15 -55.45
N ALA A 341 3.96 5.85 -54.36
CA ALA A 341 3.63 7.29 -54.25
C ALA A 341 4.45 8.15 -55.19
N ARG A 342 5.73 7.82 -55.41
CA ARG A 342 6.61 8.52 -56.34
C ARG A 342 6.14 8.33 -57.77
N ALA A 343 5.80 7.10 -58.20
CA ALA A 343 5.27 6.82 -59.51
C ALA A 343 3.97 7.57 -59.77
N LEU A 344 3.02 7.53 -58.83
CA LEU A 344 1.75 8.22 -58.96
C LEU A 344 1.90 9.75 -59.08
N LEU A 345 2.75 10.35 -58.29
CA LEU A 345 3.00 11.80 -58.32
C LEU A 345 3.75 12.22 -59.61
N THR A 346 4.61 11.36 -60.12
CA THR A 346 5.31 11.59 -61.38
C THR A 346 4.34 11.54 -62.60
N ASP A 347 3.41 10.58 -62.62
CA ASP A 347 2.36 10.48 -63.65
C ASP A 347 1.40 11.67 -63.62
N LEU A 348 1.13 12.22 -62.44
CA LEU A 348 0.34 13.46 -62.26
C LEU A 348 1.12 14.72 -62.59
N LYS A 349 2.38 14.59 -63.06
CA LYS A 349 3.29 15.75 -63.38
C LYS A 349 3.47 16.69 -62.20
N ALA A 350 3.48 16.20 -60.97
CA ALA A 350 3.70 16.99 -59.77
C ALA A 350 5.09 17.65 -59.79
N PRO A 351 5.27 18.89 -59.28
CA PRO A 351 6.55 19.54 -59.21
C PRO A 351 7.52 18.76 -58.30
N TRP A 352 8.81 18.78 -58.65
CA TRP A 352 9.86 18.01 -57.97
C TRP A 352 9.96 18.26 -56.49
N TRP A 353 9.70 19.49 -56.03
CA TRP A 353 9.71 19.82 -54.58
C TRP A 353 8.58 19.17 -53.80
N LEU A 354 7.41 18.95 -54.45
CA LEU A 354 6.28 18.31 -53.80
C LEU A 354 6.56 16.78 -53.67
N ILE A 355 7.16 16.15 -54.67
CA ILE A 355 7.58 14.76 -54.64
C ILE A 355 8.62 14.56 -53.50
N GLY A 356 9.65 15.44 -53.43
CA GLY A 356 10.65 15.37 -52.39
C GLY A 356 10.07 15.56 -50.99
N SER A 357 9.18 16.53 -50.78
CA SER A 357 8.58 16.75 -49.49
C SER A 357 7.66 15.64 -49.02
N LEU A 358 6.78 15.12 -49.89
CA LEU A 358 5.82 14.07 -49.53
C LEU A 358 6.44 12.68 -49.51
N VAL A 359 7.26 12.32 -50.50
CA VAL A 359 7.83 10.97 -50.57
C VAL A 359 9.06 10.87 -49.69
N ASP A 360 10.08 11.70 -49.91
CA ASP A 360 11.34 11.57 -49.19
C ASP A 360 11.25 12.13 -47.76
N GLY A 361 10.59 13.27 -47.59
CA GLY A 361 10.41 13.86 -46.25
C GLY A 361 9.40 13.14 -45.39
N LEU A 362 8.17 12.94 -45.88
CA LEU A 362 7.10 12.39 -45.03
C LEU A 362 7.12 10.86 -45.04
N ILE A 363 7.05 10.19 -46.22
CA ILE A 363 6.89 8.72 -46.23
C ILE A 363 8.18 8.02 -45.81
N VAL A 364 9.32 8.34 -46.47
CA VAL A 364 10.60 7.70 -46.16
C VAL A 364 11.09 8.12 -44.77
N GLY A 365 11.02 9.42 -44.43
CA GLY A 365 11.43 9.90 -43.12
C GLY A 365 10.64 9.27 -41.98
N THR A 366 9.30 9.32 -42.04
CA THR A 366 8.45 8.69 -41.04
C THR A 366 8.60 7.18 -41.02
N GLY A 367 8.65 6.55 -42.23
CA GLY A 367 8.81 5.10 -42.38
C GLY A 367 10.10 4.60 -41.75
N THR A 368 11.19 5.30 -41.94
CA THR A 368 12.49 4.94 -41.30
C THR A 368 12.42 4.99 -39.80
N VAL A 369 11.85 6.05 -39.24
CA VAL A 369 11.70 6.17 -37.76
C VAL A 369 10.81 5.06 -37.23
N VAL A 370 9.66 4.81 -37.83
CA VAL A 370 8.72 3.77 -37.40
C VAL A 370 9.35 2.37 -37.54
N ALA A 371 10.01 2.06 -38.64
CA ALA A 371 10.63 0.77 -38.85
C ALA A 371 11.77 0.44 -37.89
N VAL A 372 12.54 1.47 -37.49
CA VAL A 372 13.67 1.29 -36.57
C VAL A 372 13.24 1.28 -35.10
N MET A 373 12.25 2.09 -34.72
CA MET A 373 11.92 2.28 -33.30
C MET A 373 10.77 1.42 -32.82
N LEU A 374 9.72 1.20 -33.65
CA LEU A 374 8.50 0.54 -33.18
C LEU A 374 8.70 -0.94 -32.78
N PRO A 375 9.36 -1.80 -33.58
CA PRO A 375 9.53 -3.21 -33.23
C PRO A 375 10.36 -3.44 -31.95
N PRO A 376 11.53 -2.79 -31.75
CA PRO A 376 12.28 -2.93 -30.51
C PRO A 376 11.48 -2.48 -29.29
N MET A 377 10.70 -1.39 -29.41
CA MET A 377 9.88 -0.91 -28.29
C MET A 377 8.81 -1.92 -27.90
N ILE A 378 8.08 -2.48 -28.87
CA ILE A 378 7.02 -3.47 -28.57
C ILE A 378 7.63 -4.69 -27.87
N ILE A 379 8.73 -5.24 -28.38
CA ILE A 379 9.37 -6.42 -27.79
C ILE A 379 9.90 -6.11 -26.40
N PHE A 380 10.57 -4.98 -26.21
CA PHE A 380 11.12 -4.58 -24.91
C PHE A 380 10.02 -4.39 -23.86
N PHE A 381 8.96 -3.64 -24.19
CA PHE A 381 7.88 -3.41 -23.24
C PHE A 381 7.14 -4.67 -22.88
N THR A 382 6.89 -5.55 -23.85
CA THR A 382 6.24 -6.85 -23.58
C THR A 382 7.10 -7.72 -22.66
N ALA A 383 8.40 -7.84 -22.94
CA ALA A 383 9.32 -8.60 -22.11
C ALA A 383 9.45 -8.00 -20.70
N PHE A 384 9.49 -6.67 -20.61
CA PHE A 384 9.59 -5.96 -19.34
C PHE A 384 8.32 -6.10 -18.49
N SER A 385 7.13 -5.94 -19.09
CA SER A 385 5.85 -6.14 -18.41
C SER A 385 5.71 -7.57 -17.88
N LEU A 386 6.14 -8.56 -18.68
CA LEU A 386 6.17 -9.95 -18.23
C LEU A 386 7.08 -10.16 -17.00
N LEU A 387 8.25 -9.53 -16.99
CA LEU A 387 9.16 -9.57 -15.82
C LEU A 387 8.57 -8.87 -14.60
N GLU A 388 7.81 -7.80 -14.80
CA GLU A 388 7.09 -7.09 -13.74
C GLU A 388 5.98 -7.97 -13.15
N ASP A 389 5.14 -8.58 -13.99
CA ASP A 389 4.04 -9.46 -13.58
C ASP A 389 4.53 -10.71 -12.83
N ILE A 390 5.66 -11.28 -13.22
CA ILE A 390 6.31 -12.39 -12.50
C ILE A 390 6.90 -11.91 -11.15
N GLY A 391 6.97 -10.60 -10.91
CA GLY A 391 7.55 -10.02 -9.69
C GLY A 391 9.08 -10.01 -9.67
N PHE A 392 9.75 -10.18 -10.82
CA PHE A 392 11.21 -10.16 -10.90
C PHE A 392 11.78 -8.78 -10.57
N ILE A 393 11.11 -7.71 -11.00
CA ILE A 393 11.56 -6.31 -10.81
C ILE A 393 11.59 -5.90 -9.33
N PRO A 394 10.56 -6.16 -8.50
CA PRO A 394 10.64 -5.92 -7.06
C PRO A 394 11.77 -6.67 -6.36
N ARG A 395 12.04 -7.92 -6.76
CA ARG A 395 13.16 -8.73 -6.22
C ARG A 395 14.52 -8.13 -6.57
N LEU A 396 14.64 -7.62 -7.79
CA LEU A 396 15.81 -6.90 -8.26
C LEU A 396 16.05 -5.64 -7.43
N ALA A 397 15.00 -4.82 -7.22
CA ALA A 397 15.08 -3.60 -6.41
C ALA A 397 15.50 -3.91 -4.97
N PHE A 398 14.98 -4.98 -4.38
CA PHE A 398 15.35 -5.44 -3.04
C PHE A 398 16.83 -5.83 -2.94
N ASN A 399 17.35 -6.60 -3.89
CA ASN A 399 18.76 -7.02 -3.91
C ASN A 399 19.71 -5.84 -4.12
N MET A 400 19.30 -4.87 -4.96
CA MET A 400 20.10 -3.67 -5.25
C MET A 400 20.04 -2.62 -4.15
N ASP A 401 19.04 -2.65 -3.26
CA ASP A 401 18.84 -1.66 -2.20
C ASP A 401 20.09 -1.53 -1.31
N ARG A 402 20.73 -2.66 -0.98
CA ARG A 402 21.96 -2.65 -0.16
C ARG A 402 23.12 -1.92 -0.86
N LEU A 403 23.26 -2.10 -2.17
CA LEU A 403 24.31 -1.41 -2.95
C LEU A 403 23.98 0.08 -3.11
N MET A 404 22.71 0.39 -3.38
CA MET A 404 22.24 1.77 -3.56
C MET A 404 22.38 2.59 -2.27
N ARG A 405 22.18 2.00 -1.10
CA ARG A 405 22.42 2.66 0.20
C ARG A 405 23.86 3.11 0.39
N VAL A 406 24.85 2.36 -0.13
CA VAL A 406 26.27 2.76 -0.06
C VAL A 406 26.52 4.07 -0.83
N VAL A 407 25.75 4.29 -1.90
CA VAL A 407 25.83 5.51 -2.73
C VAL A 407 24.86 6.61 -2.24
N GLY A 408 24.15 6.37 -1.11
CA GLY A 408 23.17 7.30 -0.56
C GLY A 408 21.82 7.31 -1.30
N SER A 409 21.50 6.23 -2.02
CA SER A 409 20.29 6.07 -2.82
C SER A 409 19.45 4.87 -2.35
N GLN A 410 18.26 4.70 -2.91
CA GLN A 410 17.34 3.60 -2.57
C GLN A 410 17.27 2.59 -3.73
N GLY A 411 16.90 1.33 -3.44
CA GLY A 411 16.72 0.29 -4.46
C GLY A 411 15.69 0.66 -5.55
N LYS A 412 14.74 1.54 -5.24
CA LYS A 412 13.77 2.08 -6.21
C LYS A 412 14.43 2.83 -7.38
N HIS A 413 15.60 3.45 -7.18
CA HIS A 413 16.37 4.09 -8.26
C HIS A 413 16.88 3.09 -9.29
N THR A 414 17.17 1.86 -8.88
CA THR A 414 17.57 0.80 -9.81
C THR A 414 16.47 0.47 -10.81
N MET A 415 15.20 0.50 -10.38
CA MET A 415 14.06 0.29 -11.27
C MET A 415 13.98 1.39 -12.33
N VAL A 416 14.13 2.65 -11.91
CA VAL A 416 14.14 3.81 -12.81
C VAL A 416 15.30 3.70 -13.80
N ALA A 417 16.50 3.35 -13.33
CA ALA A 417 17.67 3.16 -14.17
C ALA A 417 17.48 2.04 -15.20
N LEU A 418 16.95 0.89 -14.79
CA LEU A 418 16.64 -0.24 -15.69
C LEU A 418 15.65 0.14 -16.78
N MET A 419 14.57 0.84 -16.42
CA MET A 419 13.60 1.32 -17.41
C MET A 419 14.23 2.33 -18.38
N SER A 420 15.16 3.15 -17.89
CA SER A 420 15.87 4.13 -18.71
C SER A 420 16.81 3.49 -19.75
N PHE A 421 17.29 2.27 -19.54
CA PHE A 421 18.05 1.51 -20.55
C PHE A 421 17.22 1.22 -21.81
N GLY A 422 15.92 1.01 -21.67
CA GLY A 422 15.00 0.81 -22.79
C GLY A 422 14.51 2.14 -23.36
N CYS A 423 13.97 3.00 -22.51
CA CYS A 423 13.42 4.28 -22.92
C CYS A 423 13.46 5.29 -21.77
N ASN A 424 14.05 6.47 -21.99
CA ASN A 424 14.10 7.52 -20.98
C ASN A 424 12.73 8.01 -20.53
N VAL A 425 11.73 8.00 -21.43
CA VAL A 425 10.37 8.42 -21.07
C VAL A 425 9.78 7.52 -20.00
N THR A 426 9.93 6.20 -20.15
CA THR A 426 9.47 5.23 -19.14
C THR A 426 10.27 5.31 -17.86
N GLY A 427 11.59 5.55 -17.94
CA GLY A 427 12.42 5.81 -16.77
C GLY A 427 11.94 7.03 -15.98
N VAL A 428 11.69 8.14 -16.64
CA VAL A 428 11.15 9.37 -16.01
C VAL A 428 9.75 9.11 -15.43
N LEU A 429 8.86 8.42 -16.13
CA LEU A 429 7.52 8.08 -15.62
C LEU A 429 7.59 7.17 -14.39
N SER A 430 8.49 6.19 -14.40
CA SER A 430 8.69 5.27 -13.27
C SER A 430 9.25 5.95 -12.04
N SER A 431 9.88 7.12 -12.16
CA SER A 431 10.39 7.88 -11.03
C SER A 431 9.31 8.29 -10.02
N ARG A 432 8.02 8.23 -10.43
CA ARG A 432 6.86 8.47 -9.54
C ARG A 432 6.78 7.49 -8.36
N ILE A 433 7.42 6.31 -8.47
CA ILE A 433 7.52 5.32 -7.39
C ILE A 433 8.38 5.82 -6.22
N ILE A 434 9.23 6.83 -6.47
CA ILE A 434 10.10 7.42 -5.45
C ILE A 434 9.31 8.48 -4.68
N GLU A 435 9.10 8.24 -3.41
CA GLU A 435 8.28 9.08 -2.53
C GLU A 435 8.95 10.43 -2.22
N ASN A 436 10.25 10.41 -1.94
CA ASN A 436 11.01 11.61 -1.62
C ASN A 436 11.22 12.48 -2.87
N ALA A 437 10.76 13.73 -2.82
CA ALA A 437 10.84 14.66 -3.94
C ALA A 437 12.29 14.95 -4.40
N LYS A 438 13.25 15.03 -3.47
CA LYS A 438 14.68 15.24 -3.80
C LYS A 438 15.25 14.06 -4.56
N ASP A 439 15.02 12.85 -4.06
CA ASP A 439 15.50 11.61 -4.67
C ASP A 439 14.86 11.38 -6.04
N ARG A 440 13.58 11.74 -6.18
CA ARG A 440 12.86 11.69 -7.46
C ARG A 440 13.48 12.64 -8.50
N ILE A 441 13.82 13.87 -8.10
CA ILE A 441 14.50 14.83 -9.01
C ILE A 441 15.85 14.26 -9.45
N VAL A 442 16.63 13.68 -8.52
CA VAL A 442 17.92 13.06 -8.86
C VAL A 442 17.71 11.93 -9.88
N ALA A 443 16.71 11.06 -9.68
CA ALA A 443 16.40 9.97 -10.61
C ALA A 443 16.01 10.50 -12.01
N ILE A 444 15.20 11.56 -12.09
CA ILE A 444 14.81 12.19 -13.37
C ILE A 444 16.02 12.78 -14.08
N VAL A 445 16.90 13.50 -13.37
CA VAL A 445 18.07 14.15 -13.96
C VAL A 445 19.14 13.14 -14.40
N THR A 446 19.27 12.02 -13.67
CA THR A 446 20.25 10.96 -14.02
C THR A 446 19.76 10.01 -15.10
N SER A 447 18.44 9.88 -15.31
CA SER A 447 17.84 9.00 -16.32
C SER A 447 18.38 9.24 -17.74
N PRO A 448 18.52 10.48 -18.27
CA PRO A 448 19.09 10.73 -19.59
C PRO A 448 20.59 10.42 -19.73
N LEU A 449 21.30 10.30 -18.59
CA LEU A 449 22.76 9.99 -18.61
C LEU A 449 23.02 8.49 -18.75
N ILE A 450 21.99 7.66 -18.67
CA ILE A 450 22.10 6.21 -18.85
C ILE A 450 22.21 5.94 -20.34
N LEU A 451 23.32 5.29 -20.75
CA LEU A 451 23.60 4.92 -22.12
C LEU A 451 22.51 4.00 -22.68
N ARG A 452 21.87 4.41 -23.79
CA ARG A 452 20.87 3.62 -24.47
C ARG A 452 21.49 2.50 -25.30
N SER A 453 20.81 1.38 -25.37
CA SER A 453 21.23 0.27 -26.23
C SER A 453 21.23 0.61 -27.73
N GLU A 454 20.53 1.70 -28.12
CA GLU A 454 20.39 2.15 -29.50
C GLU A 454 21.53 3.08 -29.97
N GLU A 455 22.28 3.71 -29.06
CA GLU A 455 23.40 4.61 -29.44
C GLU A 455 24.66 3.87 -29.91
N ARG A 456 24.63 2.55 -29.95
CA ARG A 456 25.73 1.68 -30.42
C ARG A 456 25.55 1.17 -31.85
N ARG A 457 24.61 1.72 -32.64
CA ARG A 457 24.43 1.37 -34.06
C ARG A 457 24.90 2.47 -35.00
#